data_fa864301fa7b7f36211d60ea5843a0d0
#
_entry.id   fa864301fa7b7f36211d60ea5843a0d0
#
_cell.length_a   1.000
_cell.length_b   1.000
_cell.length_c   1.000
_cell.angle_alpha   90.00
_cell.angle_beta   90.00
_cell.angle_gamma   90.00
#
_symmetry.space_group_name_H-M   'P 1'
#
loop_
_entity.id
_entity.type
_entity.pdbx_description
1 polymer ?
#
loop_
_entity_poly.entity_id
_entity_poly.type
_entity_poly.pdbx_seq_one_letter_code
_entity_poly.pdbx_strand_id
1 'polypeptide(L)'
;MDNLKIEPIAKTLEKFISFKWIDPNVSWKLEFKDSLNFLGSSLDKLVKNLKIAAEADKSQTEYFKHTRAYFKNEWGHLPDSAFNMLLRKGCYPYRYVDSLERLEEKHIPPKEAFYNDLSEEGISDTDYDFVKEVWETFKINNLKQYHDLYMCTDVMLLTDVFEYFRSQSLKHYKLDPAHFNTAPGLSWAAALKHTNVTLQVLVDPNKIMFIDKGME
;
A
#
# COMPACT_ATOMS: atom_id res chain seq x y z
N MET A 1 12.78 23.31 17.16
CA MET A 1 12.45 22.34 16.06
C MET A 1 13.59 22.25 15.03
N ASP A 2 14.80 22.65 15.38
CA ASP A 2 15.82 23.04 14.39
C ASP A 2 16.88 21.98 14.04
N ASN A 3 16.68 20.70 14.36
CA ASN A 3 17.66 19.65 14.10
C ASN A 3 17.09 18.39 13.39
N LEU A 4 15.91 18.52 12.79
CA LEU A 4 15.34 17.43 12.01
C LEU A 4 16.09 17.29 10.68
N LYS A 5 16.64 16.11 10.40
CA LYS A 5 17.33 15.81 9.15
C LYS A 5 16.48 14.90 8.29
N ILE A 6 16.31 15.27 7.03
CA ILE A 6 15.69 14.43 6.00
C ILE A 6 16.77 13.97 5.05
N GLU A 7 16.91 12.65 4.88
CA GLU A 7 17.86 12.03 3.94
C GLU A 7 17.06 11.35 2.81
N PRO A 8 16.93 11.99 1.64
CA PRO A 8 16.24 11.40 0.50
C PRO A 8 17.18 10.50 -0.31
N ILE A 9 16.64 9.44 -0.91
CA ILE A 9 17.25 8.71 -2.02
C ILE A 9 16.45 9.09 -3.27
N ALA A 10 17.04 9.93 -4.12
CA ALA A 10 16.40 10.40 -5.34
C ALA A 10 16.41 9.31 -6.44
N LYS A 11 15.34 9.24 -7.21
CA LYS A 11 15.26 8.51 -8.47
C LYS A 11 15.46 9.45 -9.65
N THR A 12 14.88 10.64 -9.56
CA THR A 12 15.05 11.77 -10.47
C THR A 12 15.08 13.06 -9.65
N LEU A 13 15.20 14.23 -10.29
CA LEU A 13 15.13 15.53 -9.60
C LEU A 13 13.81 15.76 -8.87
N GLU A 14 12.72 15.10 -9.31
CA GLU A 14 11.37 15.30 -8.79
C GLU A 14 10.78 14.06 -8.07
N LYS A 15 11.46 12.91 -8.17
CA LYS A 15 10.96 11.64 -7.62
C LYS A 15 11.98 11.01 -6.69
N PHE A 16 11.49 10.48 -5.58
CA PHE A 16 12.30 9.80 -4.58
C PHE A 16 11.97 8.31 -4.52
N ILE A 17 12.98 7.48 -4.28
CA ILE A 17 12.82 6.04 -4.00
C ILE A 17 12.42 5.84 -2.55
N SER A 18 13.07 6.57 -1.64
CA SER A 18 12.80 6.57 -0.21
C SER A 18 13.28 7.86 0.41
N PHE A 19 12.81 8.17 1.62
CA PHE A 19 13.39 9.21 2.45
C PHE A 19 13.40 8.77 3.92
N LYS A 20 14.42 9.22 4.64
CA LYS A 20 14.58 8.97 6.07
C LYS A 20 14.35 10.25 6.84
N TRP A 21 13.56 10.13 7.88
CA TRP A 21 13.40 11.17 8.88
C TRP A 21 14.21 10.81 10.11
N ILE A 22 15.12 11.68 10.49
CA ILE A 22 16.09 11.47 11.57
C ILE A 22 15.93 12.61 12.57
N ASP A 23 15.62 12.27 13.80
CA ASP A 23 15.68 13.18 14.93
C ASP A 23 16.91 12.80 15.77
N PRO A 24 17.89 13.71 15.97
CA PRO A 24 19.10 13.43 16.73
C PRO A 24 18.83 13.17 18.22
N ASN A 25 17.65 13.52 18.73
CA ASN A 25 17.28 13.31 20.12
C ASN A 25 16.72 11.91 20.41
N VAL A 26 16.48 11.09 19.38
CA VAL A 26 15.97 9.73 19.53
C VAL A 26 16.89 8.71 18.85
N SER A 27 16.90 7.49 19.36
CA SER A 27 17.75 6.41 18.83
C SER A 27 17.18 5.70 17.60
N TRP A 28 15.92 5.98 17.22
CA TRP A 28 15.26 5.41 16.06
C TRP A 28 15.14 6.43 14.93
N LYS A 29 14.93 5.94 13.75
CA LYS A 29 14.67 6.72 12.53
C LYS A 29 13.50 6.12 11.77
N LEU A 30 12.69 6.97 11.13
CA LEU A 30 11.64 6.55 10.23
C LEU A 30 12.17 6.54 8.79
N GLU A 31 11.92 5.46 8.08
CA GLU A 31 12.21 5.35 6.66
C GLU A 31 10.90 5.13 5.91
N PHE A 32 10.61 6.03 4.98
CA PHE A 32 9.42 6.00 4.13
C PHE A 32 9.79 5.42 2.78
N LYS A 33 9.08 4.37 2.37
CA LYS A 33 9.28 3.65 1.11
C LYS A 33 7.95 3.50 0.39
N ASP A 34 7.99 3.57 -0.94
CA ASP A 34 6.80 3.30 -1.74
C ASP A 34 6.72 1.78 -2.02
N SER A 35 5.63 1.16 -1.56
CA SER A 35 5.36 -0.26 -1.78
C SER A 35 5.22 -0.62 -3.27
N LEU A 36 4.87 0.34 -4.14
CA LEU A 36 4.81 0.15 -5.58
C LEU A 36 6.18 -0.26 -6.18
N ASN A 37 7.29 0.15 -5.54
CA ASN A 37 8.64 -0.28 -5.94
C ASN A 37 8.90 -1.79 -5.75
N PHE A 38 8.04 -2.48 -5.00
CA PHE A 38 8.08 -3.94 -4.78
C PHE A 38 6.93 -4.66 -5.46
N LEU A 39 5.73 -4.09 -5.41
CA LEU A 39 4.47 -4.70 -5.78
C LEU A 39 3.86 -3.92 -6.96
N GLY A 40 4.44 -4.00 -8.14
CA GLY A 40 4.10 -3.22 -9.33
C GLY A 40 2.68 -3.43 -9.89
N SER A 41 1.66 -3.42 -9.02
CA SER A 41 0.24 -3.59 -9.38
C SER A 41 -0.64 -2.73 -8.50
N SER A 42 -1.88 -2.46 -8.97
CA SER A 42 -2.87 -1.73 -8.16
C SER A 42 -3.24 -2.52 -6.89
N LEU A 43 -3.61 -1.82 -5.83
CA LEU A 43 -4.05 -2.43 -4.57
C LEU A 43 -5.21 -3.41 -4.79
N ASP A 44 -6.19 -3.06 -5.63
CA ASP A 44 -7.31 -3.94 -5.96
C ASP A 44 -6.86 -5.29 -6.55
N LYS A 45 -5.91 -5.27 -7.47
CA LYS A 45 -5.34 -6.50 -8.05
C LYS A 45 -4.57 -7.33 -7.03
N LEU A 46 -3.80 -6.66 -6.17
CA LEU A 46 -3.03 -7.31 -5.11
C LEU A 46 -3.95 -7.97 -4.07
N VAL A 47 -5.01 -7.28 -3.66
CA VAL A 47 -6.02 -7.83 -2.74
C VAL A 47 -6.75 -9.03 -3.37
N LYS A 48 -7.14 -8.95 -4.64
CA LYS A 48 -7.74 -10.09 -5.36
C LYS A 48 -6.81 -11.30 -5.38
N ASN A 49 -5.53 -11.10 -5.65
CA ASN A 49 -4.54 -12.17 -5.63
C ASN A 49 -4.39 -12.77 -4.21
N LEU A 50 -4.39 -11.92 -3.18
CA LEU A 50 -4.31 -12.37 -1.79
C LEU A 50 -5.54 -13.18 -1.37
N LYS A 51 -6.74 -12.81 -1.84
CA LYS A 51 -7.97 -13.59 -1.63
C LYS A 51 -7.87 -14.97 -2.26
N ILE A 52 -7.40 -15.08 -3.51
CA ILE A 52 -7.19 -16.36 -4.19
C ILE A 52 -6.20 -17.23 -3.41
N ALA A 53 -5.10 -16.64 -2.92
CA ALA A 53 -4.15 -17.36 -2.08
C ALA A 53 -4.77 -17.86 -0.77
N ALA A 54 -5.62 -17.04 -0.12
CA ALA A 54 -6.34 -17.40 1.09
C ALA A 54 -7.34 -18.57 0.87
N GLU A 55 -8.06 -18.55 -0.23
CA GLU A 55 -8.99 -19.62 -0.61
C GLU A 55 -8.26 -20.95 -0.87
N ALA A 56 -7.09 -20.89 -1.52
CA ALA A 56 -6.27 -22.06 -1.82
C ALA A 56 -5.69 -22.72 -0.55
N ASP A 57 -5.32 -21.93 0.45
CA ASP A 57 -4.69 -22.40 1.69
C ASP A 57 -5.70 -22.69 2.82
N LYS A 58 -6.97 -22.34 2.66
CA LYS A 58 -8.06 -22.48 3.66
C LYS A 58 -7.76 -21.82 5.02
N SER A 59 -6.71 -21.02 5.13
CA SER A 59 -6.32 -20.32 6.35
C SER A 59 -6.64 -18.82 6.27
N GLN A 60 -7.92 -18.49 6.02
CA GLN A 60 -8.40 -17.12 5.80
C GLN A 60 -8.02 -16.13 6.90
N THR A 61 -7.84 -16.59 8.14
CA THR A 61 -7.53 -15.73 9.28
C THR A 61 -6.12 -15.16 9.26
N GLU A 62 -5.17 -15.77 8.57
CA GLU A 62 -3.79 -15.27 8.48
C GLU A 62 -3.59 -14.22 7.40
N TYR A 63 -4.35 -14.29 6.29
CA TYR A 63 -4.13 -13.44 5.13
C TYR A 63 -4.59 -11.99 5.31
N PHE A 64 -5.68 -11.78 6.06
CA PHE A 64 -6.25 -10.46 6.33
C PHE A 64 -6.30 -10.18 7.84
N LYS A 65 -5.30 -10.62 8.59
CA LYS A 65 -5.27 -10.53 10.05
C LYS A 65 -5.22 -9.09 10.58
N HIS A 66 -4.49 -8.20 9.89
CA HIS A 66 -4.36 -6.81 10.31
C HIS A 66 -5.64 -6.04 10.03
N THR A 67 -6.23 -6.22 8.86
CA THR A 67 -7.54 -5.65 8.52
C THR A 67 -8.60 -6.14 9.53
N ARG A 68 -8.67 -7.45 9.79
CA ARG A 68 -9.63 -8.01 10.74
C ARG A 68 -9.43 -7.49 12.15
N ALA A 69 -8.20 -7.42 12.64
CA ALA A 69 -7.88 -6.93 13.97
C ALA A 69 -8.23 -5.45 14.14
N TYR A 70 -7.88 -4.62 13.17
CA TYR A 70 -8.18 -3.20 13.18
C TYR A 70 -9.69 -2.95 13.23
N PHE A 71 -10.44 -3.53 12.31
CA PHE A 71 -11.89 -3.31 12.25
C PHE A 71 -12.65 -3.92 13.41
N LYS A 72 -12.15 -5.01 14.00
CA LYS A 72 -12.69 -5.56 15.24
C LYS A 72 -12.53 -4.57 16.42
N ASN A 73 -11.43 -3.86 16.49
CA ASN A 73 -11.18 -2.89 17.57
C ASN A 73 -12.01 -1.62 17.40
N GLU A 74 -12.12 -1.10 16.17
CA GLU A 74 -12.78 0.18 15.88
C GLU A 74 -14.31 0.04 15.70
N TRP A 75 -14.77 -1.06 15.08
CA TRP A 75 -16.19 -1.29 14.78
C TRP A 75 -16.80 -2.48 15.55
N GLY A 76 -16.03 -3.12 16.44
CA GLY A 76 -16.49 -4.31 17.13
C GLY A 76 -16.53 -5.55 16.23
N HIS A 77 -17.36 -6.53 16.61
CA HIS A 77 -17.48 -7.76 15.82
C HIS A 77 -18.28 -7.51 14.53
N LEU A 78 -17.57 -7.52 13.40
CA LEU A 78 -18.21 -7.47 12.07
C LEU A 78 -18.62 -8.88 11.64
N PRO A 79 -19.84 -9.07 11.11
CA PRO A 79 -20.21 -10.31 10.44
C PRO A 79 -19.34 -10.51 9.19
N ASP A 80 -19.15 -11.77 8.79
CA ASP A 80 -18.27 -12.09 7.64
C ASP A 80 -18.73 -11.42 6.33
N SER A 81 -20.04 -11.20 6.15
CA SER A 81 -20.56 -10.46 5.00
C SER A 81 -20.04 -9.02 4.96
N ALA A 82 -20.13 -8.29 6.07
CA ALA A 82 -19.63 -6.92 6.18
C ALA A 82 -18.09 -6.88 6.05
N PHE A 83 -17.38 -7.83 6.67
CA PHE A 83 -15.93 -7.92 6.51
C PHE A 83 -15.52 -8.16 5.05
N ASN A 84 -16.23 -9.01 4.32
CA ASN A 84 -15.95 -9.28 2.90
C ASN A 84 -16.13 -8.03 2.01
N MET A 85 -16.99 -7.09 2.39
CA MET A 85 -17.14 -5.81 1.70
C MET A 85 -15.86 -4.95 1.78
N LEU A 86 -15.11 -5.07 2.88
CA LEU A 86 -13.82 -4.38 3.04
C LEU A 86 -12.70 -4.97 2.18
N LEU A 87 -12.82 -6.23 1.74
CA LEU A 87 -11.78 -6.94 0.98
C LEU A 87 -11.80 -6.59 -0.53
N ARG A 88 -12.01 -5.33 -0.85
CA ARG A 88 -11.89 -4.75 -2.19
C ARG A 88 -11.56 -3.27 -2.08
N LYS A 89 -10.99 -2.71 -3.14
CA LYS A 89 -10.81 -1.26 -3.21
C LYS A 89 -12.17 -0.58 -3.19
N GLY A 90 -12.35 0.36 -2.27
CA GLY A 90 -13.54 1.20 -2.19
C GLY A 90 -13.60 2.25 -3.30
N CYS A 91 -14.77 2.89 -3.44
CA CYS A 91 -14.98 4.03 -4.32
C CYS A 91 -14.96 5.29 -3.47
N TYR A 92 -14.23 6.33 -3.90
CA TYR A 92 -14.14 7.57 -3.15
C TYR A 92 -14.31 8.79 -4.07
N PRO A 93 -15.11 9.80 -3.68
CA PRO A 93 -15.39 10.97 -4.51
C PRO A 93 -14.31 12.05 -4.33
N TYR A 94 -13.10 11.80 -4.83
CA TYR A 94 -11.91 12.65 -4.62
C TYR A 94 -12.13 14.12 -4.98
N ARG A 95 -12.81 14.37 -6.10
CA ARG A 95 -13.06 15.74 -6.58
C ARG A 95 -14.11 16.48 -5.76
N TYR A 96 -15.05 15.73 -5.18
CA TYR A 96 -16.15 16.30 -4.40
C TYR A 96 -15.70 16.74 -3.01
N VAL A 97 -14.78 15.99 -2.40
CA VAL A 97 -14.24 16.29 -1.07
C VAL A 97 -13.06 17.24 -1.21
N ASP A 98 -13.37 18.48 -1.50
CA ASP A 98 -12.42 19.59 -1.73
C ASP A 98 -12.17 20.45 -0.49
N SER A 99 -12.97 20.26 0.57
CA SER A 99 -12.90 21.01 1.80
C SER A 99 -13.30 20.18 3.02
N LEU A 100 -12.94 20.65 4.22
CA LEU A 100 -13.29 19.96 5.47
C LEU A 100 -14.80 20.02 5.76
N GLU A 101 -15.48 21.06 5.30
CA GLU A 101 -16.92 21.24 5.45
C GLU A 101 -17.71 20.14 4.77
N ARG A 102 -17.23 19.62 3.62
CA ARG A 102 -17.82 18.49 2.92
C ARG A 102 -17.87 17.24 3.77
N LEU A 103 -16.91 17.03 4.64
CA LEU A 103 -16.85 15.86 5.51
C LEU A 103 -18.00 15.81 6.53
N GLU A 104 -18.64 16.95 6.83
CA GLU A 104 -19.79 17.02 7.74
C GLU A 104 -21.13 16.67 7.06
N GLU A 105 -21.15 16.51 5.74
CA GLU A 105 -22.38 16.15 5.01
C GLU A 105 -22.91 14.77 5.44
N LYS A 106 -24.23 14.72 5.70
CA LYS A 106 -24.91 13.54 6.26
C LYS A 106 -25.58 12.67 5.20
N HIS A 107 -25.19 12.78 3.96
CA HIS A 107 -25.73 12.03 2.84
C HIS A 107 -24.62 11.57 1.91
N ILE A 108 -24.91 10.51 1.16
CA ILE A 108 -24.02 10.02 0.12
C ILE A 108 -23.98 11.07 -1.00
N PRO A 109 -22.77 11.48 -1.46
CA PRO A 109 -22.65 12.35 -2.63
C PRO A 109 -23.36 11.76 -3.85
N PRO A 110 -23.88 12.58 -4.76
CA PRO A 110 -24.52 12.07 -5.97
C PRO A 110 -23.54 11.29 -6.85
N LYS A 111 -24.04 10.43 -7.71
CA LYS A 111 -23.23 9.53 -8.55
C LYS A 111 -22.17 10.29 -9.34
N GLU A 112 -22.49 11.48 -9.84
CA GLU A 112 -21.60 12.35 -10.64
C GLU A 112 -20.40 12.84 -9.84
N ALA A 113 -20.50 12.90 -8.51
CA ALA A 113 -19.42 13.31 -7.60
C ALA A 113 -18.25 12.29 -7.57
N PHE A 114 -18.50 11.05 -7.99
CA PHE A 114 -17.50 9.98 -8.05
C PHE A 114 -16.75 9.91 -9.39
N TYR A 115 -16.79 10.99 -10.17
CA TYR A 115 -15.99 11.07 -11.40
C TYR A 115 -14.49 11.04 -11.07
N ASN A 116 -13.76 10.21 -11.81
CA ASN A 116 -12.31 10.05 -11.64
C ASN A 116 -11.56 10.77 -12.78
N ASP A 117 -10.89 11.86 -12.43
CA ASP A 117 -10.13 12.67 -13.40
C ASP A 117 -8.92 11.93 -14.02
N LEU A 118 -8.41 10.87 -13.36
CA LEU A 118 -7.26 10.10 -13.87
C LEU A 118 -7.64 9.09 -14.95
N SER A 119 -8.83 8.49 -14.83
CA SER A 119 -9.36 7.54 -15.82
C SER A 119 -10.36 8.18 -16.77
N GLU A 120 -10.76 9.44 -16.51
CA GLU A 120 -11.80 10.19 -17.23
C GLU A 120 -13.14 9.45 -17.28
N GLU A 121 -13.45 8.67 -16.24
CA GLU A 121 -14.64 7.84 -16.15
C GLU A 121 -15.46 8.16 -14.89
N GLY A 122 -16.78 8.05 -15.01
CA GLY A 122 -17.70 8.06 -13.88
C GLY A 122 -17.75 6.69 -13.20
N ILE A 123 -18.32 6.67 -11.98
CA ILE A 123 -18.58 5.41 -11.28
C ILE A 123 -19.68 4.60 -11.97
N SER A 124 -19.54 3.27 -12.03
CA SER A 124 -20.59 2.37 -12.54
C SER A 124 -21.81 2.35 -11.61
N ASP A 125 -22.98 1.93 -12.13
CA ASP A 125 -24.17 1.77 -11.29
C ASP A 125 -23.94 0.74 -10.18
N THR A 126 -23.29 -0.36 -10.50
CA THR A 126 -22.96 -1.43 -9.54
C THR A 126 -22.01 -0.96 -8.43
N ASP A 127 -21.04 -0.12 -8.76
CA ASP A 127 -20.12 0.42 -7.75
C ASP A 127 -20.79 1.52 -6.90
N TYR A 128 -21.69 2.31 -7.49
CA TYR A 128 -22.46 3.28 -6.71
C TYR A 128 -23.46 2.62 -5.77
N ASP A 129 -24.11 1.53 -6.20
CA ASP A 129 -24.96 0.72 -5.33
C ASP A 129 -24.15 0.07 -4.20
N PHE A 130 -22.93 -0.38 -4.49
CA PHE A 130 -22.00 -0.83 -3.45
C PHE A 130 -21.64 0.27 -2.44
N VAL A 131 -21.46 1.52 -2.87
CA VAL A 131 -21.24 2.66 -1.95
C VAL A 131 -22.41 2.81 -0.99
N LYS A 132 -23.68 2.71 -1.49
CA LYS A 132 -24.87 2.77 -0.66
C LYS A 132 -24.94 1.62 0.34
N GLU A 133 -24.65 0.40 -0.13
CA GLU A 133 -24.62 -0.79 0.73
C GLU A 133 -23.57 -0.67 1.85
N VAL A 134 -22.39 -0.15 1.55
CA VAL A 134 -21.35 0.14 2.55
C VAL A 134 -21.86 1.17 3.57
N TRP A 135 -22.46 2.26 3.10
CA TRP A 135 -22.98 3.31 3.96
C TRP A 135 -24.01 2.78 4.96
N GLU A 136 -24.94 1.94 4.51
CA GLU A 136 -25.97 1.32 5.36
C GLU A 136 -25.38 0.26 6.30
N THR A 137 -24.53 -0.64 5.77
CA THR A 137 -23.96 -1.76 6.54
C THR A 137 -23.09 -1.28 7.70
N PHE A 138 -22.27 -0.25 7.46
CA PHE A 138 -21.41 0.35 8.47
C PHE A 138 -22.07 1.48 9.27
N LYS A 139 -23.36 1.74 9.04
CA LYS A 139 -24.18 2.77 9.73
C LYS A 139 -23.51 4.14 9.72
N ILE A 140 -23.00 4.52 8.55
CA ILE A 140 -22.30 5.78 8.36
C ILE A 140 -23.26 6.95 8.46
N ASN A 141 -22.93 7.96 9.26
CA ASN A 141 -23.79 9.10 9.54
C ASN A 141 -23.35 10.38 8.81
N ASN A 142 -22.11 10.45 8.38
CA ASN A 142 -21.57 11.59 7.64
C ASN A 142 -20.41 11.16 6.73
N LEU A 143 -20.03 12.03 5.81
CA LEU A 143 -18.98 11.76 4.84
C LEU A 143 -17.61 11.59 5.49
N LYS A 144 -17.37 12.18 6.68
CA LYS A 144 -16.13 11.95 7.44
C LYS A 144 -15.99 10.48 7.85
N GLN A 145 -17.04 9.86 8.35
CA GLN A 145 -16.99 8.43 8.72
C GLN A 145 -16.76 7.54 7.48
N TYR A 146 -17.36 7.91 6.33
CA TYR A 146 -17.08 7.22 5.07
C TYR A 146 -15.63 7.37 4.63
N HIS A 147 -15.07 8.58 4.75
CA HIS A 147 -13.66 8.89 4.48
C HIS A 147 -12.73 8.05 5.37
N ASP A 148 -12.98 8.03 6.67
CA ASP A 148 -12.18 7.28 7.65
C ASP A 148 -12.24 5.77 7.34
N LEU A 149 -13.44 5.24 7.06
CA LEU A 149 -13.61 3.83 6.65
C LEU A 149 -12.81 3.52 5.38
N TYR A 150 -12.92 4.38 4.35
CA TYR A 150 -12.22 4.21 3.08
C TYR A 150 -10.70 4.22 3.28
N MET A 151 -10.17 5.25 3.96
CA MET A 151 -8.72 5.37 4.23
C MET A 151 -8.18 4.19 5.04
N CYS A 152 -8.85 3.86 6.13
CA CYS A 152 -8.41 2.75 6.98
C CYS A 152 -8.46 1.41 6.24
N THR A 153 -9.46 1.19 5.40
CA THR A 153 -9.53 -0.01 4.56
C THR A 153 -8.34 -0.10 3.61
N ASP A 154 -8.03 0.95 2.86
CA ASP A 154 -6.90 0.96 1.93
C ASP A 154 -5.56 0.73 2.65
N VAL A 155 -5.34 1.37 3.81
CA VAL A 155 -4.12 1.21 4.61
C VAL A 155 -3.99 -0.22 5.17
N MET A 156 -5.07 -0.77 5.72
CA MET A 156 -5.03 -2.11 6.30
C MET A 156 -4.88 -3.20 5.25
N LEU A 157 -5.55 -3.07 4.11
CA LEU A 157 -5.39 -3.99 2.97
C LEU A 157 -3.96 -3.95 2.42
N LEU A 158 -3.37 -2.76 2.29
CA LEU A 158 -1.97 -2.64 1.88
C LEU A 158 -1.03 -3.27 2.90
N THR A 159 -1.32 -3.12 4.19
CA THR A 159 -0.56 -3.74 5.27
C THR A 159 -0.58 -5.27 5.14
N ASP A 160 -1.76 -5.88 4.97
CA ASP A 160 -1.86 -7.33 4.84
C ASP A 160 -1.17 -7.86 3.57
N VAL A 161 -1.31 -7.16 2.45
CA VAL A 161 -0.62 -7.48 1.19
C VAL A 161 0.90 -7.43 1.37
N PHE A 162 1.41 -6.37 1.99
CA PHE A 162 2.85 -6.20 2.17
C PHE A 162 3.42 -7.19 3.20
N GLU A 163 2.72 -7.44 4.30
CA GLU A 163 3.12 -8.45 5.29
C GLU A 163 3.10 -9.88 4.73
N TYR A 164 2.14 -10.19 3.86
CA TYR A 164 2.17 -11.46 3.13
C TYR A 164 3.41 -11.56 2.23
N PHE A 165 3.72 -10.53 1.46
CA PHE A 165 4.93 -10.47 0.64
C PHE A 165 6.21 -10.63 1.49
N ARG A 166 6.28 -9.96 2.65
CA ARG A 166 7.39 -10.13 3.61
C ARG A 166 7.52 -11.56 4.09
N SER A 167 6.41 -12.17 4.48
CA SER A 167 6.39 -13.57 4.96
C SER A 167 6.90 -14.55 3.91
N GLN A 168 6.48 -14.39 2.65
CA GLN A 168 6.94 -15.21 1.53
C GLN A 168 8.43 -15.02 1.25
N SER A 169 8.90 -13.78 1.25
CA SER A 169 10.33 -13.45 1.04
C SER A 169 11.22 -14.03 2.16
N LEU A 170 10.80 -13.89 3.40
CA LEU A 170 11.49 -14.50 4.55
C LEU A 170 11.49 -16.02 4.49
N LYS A 171 10.37 -16.63 4.09
CA LYS A 171 10.23 -18.09 3.96
C LYS A 171 11.19 -18.64 2.90
N HIS A 172 11.22 -18.03 1.72
CA HIS A 172 11.94 -18.56 0.55
C HIS A 172 13.39 -18.10 0.48
N TYR A 173 13.67 -16.83 0.77
CA TYR A 173 15.00 -16.22 0.60
C TYR A 173 15.71 -15.91 1.91
N LYS A 174 15.02 -15.96 3.05
CA LYS A 174 15.53 -15.51 4.36
C LYS A 174 15.99 -14.03 4.31
N LEU A 175 15.28 -13.22 3.52
CA LEU A 175 15.49 -11.79 3.34
C LEU A 175 14.20 -11.06 3.62
N ASP A 176 14.29 -9.97 4.40
CA ASP A 176 13.13 -9.11 4.66
C ASP A 176 13.09 -7.97 3.63
N PRO A 177 12.05 -7.86 2.80
CA PRO A 177 11.88 -6.75 1.84
C PRO A 177 11.96 -5.36 2.48
N ALA A 178 11.60 -5.22 3.74
CA ALA A 178 11.65 -3.94 4.46
C ALA A 178 13.09 -3.36 4.54
N HIS A 179 14.13 -4.18 4.38
CA HIS A 179 15.52 -3.74 4.35
C HIS A 179 16.01 -3.29 2.97
N PHE A 180 15.18 -3.40 1.95
CA PHE A 180 15.48 -3.01 0.57
C PHE A 180 14.67 -1.79 0.16
N ASN A 181 15.05 -1.15 -0.92
CA ASN A 181 14.32 0.00 -1.47
C ASN A 181 13.46 -0.37 -2.68
N THR A 182 13.80 -1.47 -3.37
CA THR A 182 13.12 -1.89 -4.60
C THR A 182 13.16 -3.42 -4.77
N ALA A 183 12.23 -3.97 -5.56
CA ALA A 183 12.22 -5.39 -5.92
C ALA A 183 13.50 -5.85 -6.64
N PRO A 184 14.09 -5.09 -7.59
CA PRO A 184 15.38 -5.48 -8.19
C PRO A 184 16.49 -5.63 -7.16
N GLY A 185 16.61 -4.73 -6.18
CA GLY A 185 17.62 -4.85 -5.11
C GLY A 185 17.43 -6.10 -4.25
N LEU A 186 16.17 -6.40 -3.88
CA LEU A 186 15.82 -7.62 -3.16
C LEU A 186 16.15 -8.87 -3.99
N SER A 187 15.77 -8.88 -5.28
CA SER A 187 16.00 -10.00 -6.19
C SER A 187 17.49 -10.28 -6.40
N TRP A 188 18.29 -9.23 -6.52
CA TRP A 188 19.75 -9.34 -6.62
C TRP A 188 20.34 -9.98 -5.36
N ALA A 189 19.99 -9.49 -4.19
CA ALA A 189 20.44 -10.06 -2.93
C ALA A 189 20.01 -11.52 -2.75
N ALA A 190 18.78 -11.87 -3.18
CA ALA A 190 18.26 -13.23 -3.16
C ALA A 190 19.06 -14.14 -4.11
N ALA A 191 19.38 -13.68 -5.32
CA ALA A 191 20.18 -14.41 -6.28
C ALA A 191 21.58 -14.70 -5.75
N LEU A 192 22.29 -13.70 -5.21
CA LEU A 192 23.60 -13.87 -4.61
C LEU A 192 23.57 -14.87 -3.44
N LYS A 193 22.58 -14.75 -2.59
CA LYS A 193 22.42 -15.65 -1.44
C LYS A 193 22.11 -17.08 -1.84
N HIS A 194 21.27 -17.27 -2.88
CA HIS A 194 20.88 -18.60 -3.37
C HIS A 194 22.02 -19.30 -4.10
N THR A 195 22.76 -18.57 -4.93
CA THR A 195 23.84 -19.13 -5.75
C THR A 195 25.16 -19.27 -4.98
N ASN A 196 25.29 -18.55 -3.85
CA ASN A 196 26.52 -18.44 -3.05
C ASN A 196 27.76 -18.07 -3.89
N VAL A 197 27.55 -17.29 -4.96
CA VAL A 197 28.61 -16.85 -5.87
C VAL A 197 29.39 -15.70 -5.25
N THR A 198 30.71 -15.74 -5.39
CA THR A 198 31.58 -14.63 -5.04
C THR A 198 31.84 -13.78 -6.28
N LEU A 199 31.40 -12.51 -6.21
CA LEU A 199 31.61 -11.55 -7.30
C LEU A 199 32.78 -10.65 -6.99
N GLN A 200 33.62 -10.37 -8.02
CA GLN A 200 34.58 -9.29 -7.92
C GLN A 200 33.89 -7.94 -8.00
N VAL A 201 34.20 -7.06 -7.06
CA VAL A 201 33.73 -5.68 -7.12
C VAL A 201 34.56 -4.93 -8.18
N LEU A 202 33.86 -4.28 -9.11
CA LEU A 202 34.48 -3.36 -10.05
C LEU A 202 34.95 -2.12 -9.29
N VAL A 203 36.26 -1.95 -9.18
CA VAL A 203 36.87 -0.82 -8.49
C VAL A 203 37.50 0.21 -9.44
N ASP A 204 37.60 -0.10 -10.73
CA ASP A 204 38.13 0.80 -11.75
C ASP A 204 37.04 1.80 -12.19
N PRO A 205 37.19 3.10 -11.91
CA PRO A 205 36.21 4.11 -12.26
C PRO A 205 35.90 4.19 -13.77
N ASN A 206 36.91 3.93 -14.62
CA ASN A 206 36.73 3.98 -16.08
C ASN A 206 35.85 2.83 -16.57
N LYS A 207 36.02 1.63 -16.00
CA LYS A 207 35.19 0.46 -16.31
C LYS A 207 33.76 0.65 -15.82
N ILE A 208 33.57 1.19 -14.61
CA ILE A 208 32.26 1.51 -14.07
C ILE A 208 31.53 2.51 -14.99
N MET A 209 32.22 3.59 -15.36
CA MET A 209 31.67 4.63 -16.23
C MET A 209 31.36 4.11 -17.64
N PHE A 210 32.19 3.20 -18.17
CA PHE A 210 31.95 2.58 -19.49
C PHE A 210 30.71 1.67 -19.48
N ILE A 211 30.52 0.89 -18.40
CA ILE A 211 29.33 0.02 -18.26
C ILE A 211 28.07 0.87 -18.09
N ASP A 212 28.15 1.90 -17.25
CA ASP A 212 27.03 2.80 -16.95
C ASP A 212 26.54 3.54 -18.21
N LYS A 213 27.46 4.08 -19.00
CA LYS A 213 27.16 4.77 -20.26
C LYS A 213 26.87 3.85 -21.45
N GLY A 214 27.34 2.61 -21.41
CA GLY A 214 27.13 1.65 -22.49
C GLY A 214 25.84 0.86 -22.39
N MET A 215 25.05 1.08 -21.33
CA MET A 215 23.74 0.46 -21.12
C MET A 215 22.56 1.41 -21.48
N GLU A 216 22.86 2.60 -22.00
CA GLU A 216 21.90 3.48 -22.63
C GLU A 216 21.84 3.15 -24.14
#